data_131cc6e0a248b215caf131b7d4929e3e
#
_entry.id   131cc6e0a248b215caf131b7d4929e3e
#
_cell.length_a   1.000
_cell.length_b   1.000
_cell.length_c   1.000
_cell.angle_alpha   90.00
_cell.angle_beta   90.00
_cell.angle_gamma   90.00
#
_symmetry.space_group_name_H-M   'P 1'
#
loop_
_entity.id
_entity.type
_entity.pdbx_description
1 polymer ?
#
loop_
_entity_poly.entity_id
_entity_poly.type
_entity_poly.pdbx_seq_one_letter_code
_entity_poly.pdbx_strand_id
1 'polypeptide(L)'
;SAPVKKSPTGLQDLKITLKSGQAEVDWMIFDAKPWTAGGMQTGKYRNLLAKLGYQQANIDAKLNDVFNALFYGPNKVYFEVGDDMGYISDIKNNDVRTEGMSYGMMIAVQLDKKDIFDRLWRWAVKYMQHQEGTHEGYFAWSCKIDGTRNSQGPASDGELYYVTSLIFASNRWGNDTGINYLAEAQRILN
;
A
#
# COMPACT_ATOMS: atom_id res chain seq x y z
N SER A 1 -26.20 14.83 -17.89
CA SER A 1 -26.13 14.42 -16.47
C SER A 1 -27.51 14.58 -15.82
N ALA A 2 -27.90 13.63 -14.98
CA ALA A 2 -29.14 13.68 -14.22
C ALA A 2 -28.79 13.79 -12.73
N PRO A 3 -29.23 14.87 -12.03
CA PRO A 3 -28.96 15.02 -10.61
C PRO A 3 -29.78 14.03 -9.77
N VAL A 4 -29.15 13.41 -8.80
CA VAL A 4 -29.83 12.58 -7.81
C VAL A 4 -30.39 13.49 -6.72
N LYS A 5 -31.71 13.57 -6.61
CA LYS A 5 -32.39 14.48 -5.65
C LYS A 5 -32.15 14.10 -4.18
N LYS A 6 -31.89 12.83 -3.89
CA LYS A 6 -31.59 12.33 -2.54
C LYS A 6 -30.59 11.19 -2.69
N SER A 7 -29.43 11.35 -2.07
CA SER A 7 -28.41 10.29 -2.06
C SER A 7 -28.90 9.13 -1.18
N PRO A 8 -29.00 7.91 -1.73
CA PRO A 8 -29.31 6.73 -0.93
C PRO A 8 -28.17 6.43 0.05
N THR A 9 -28.49 5.82 1.18
CA THR A 9 -27.51 5.32 2.16
C THR A 9 -27.64 3.80 2.28
N GLY A 10 -26.50 3.12 2.48
CA GLY A 10 -26.45 1.67 2.54
C GLY A 10 -26.49 1.01 1.15
N LEU A 11 -26.70 -0.31 1.14
CA LEU A 11 -26.83 -1.10 -0.08
C LEU A 11 -28.17 -0.79 -0.75
N GLN A 12 -28.14 -0.42 -2.02
CA GLN A 12 -29.34 -0.06 -2.80
C GLN A 12 -29.26 -0.68 -4.20
N ASP A 13 -30.41 -1.05 -4.74
CA ASP A 13 -30.54 -1.45 -6.14
C ASP A 13 -30.68 -0.21 -7.02
N LEU A 14 -29.90 -0.16 -8.12
CA LEU A 14 -30.05 0.85 -9.14
C LEU A 14 -30.90 0.30 -10.28
N LYS A 15 -32.08 0.90 -10.52
CA LYS A 15 -32.95 0.57 -11.64
C LYS A 15 -32.90 1.67 -12.70
N ILE A 16 -32.42 1.34 -13.89
CA ILE A 16 -32.45 2.21 -15.06
C ILE A 16 -33.60 1.77 -15.94
N THR A 17 -34.48 2.71 -16.29
CA THR A 17 -35.62 2.45 -17.18
C THR A 17 -35.54 3.35 -18.43
N LEU A 18 -35.38 2.76 -19.57
CA LEU A 18 -35.48 3.45 -20.85
C LEU A 18 -36.95 3.59 -21.23
N LYS A 19 -37.43 4.82 -21.37
CA LYS A 19 -38.85 5.10 -21.71
C LYS A 19 -39.12 5.06 -23.21
N SER A 20 -38.14 5.36 -24.04
CA SER A 20 -38.23 5.32 -25.52
C SER A 20 -36.83 5.36 -26.14
N GLY A 21 -36.69 4.87 -27.38
CA GLY A 21 -35.45 4.88 -28.16
C GLY A 21 -34.51 3.71 -27.81
N GLN A 22 -33.24 3.86 -28.16
CA GLN A 22 -32.15 2.92 -27.84
C GLN A 22 -31.10 3.64 -26.99
N ALA A 23 -30.52 2.96 -26.03
CA ALA A 23 -29.41 3.46 -25.23
C ALA A 23 -28.37 2.36 -25.00
N GLU A 24 -27.12 2.72 -25.11
CA GLU A 24 -25.98 1.91 -24.73
C GLU A 24 -25.33 2.56 -23.50
N VAL A 25 -24.98 1.76 -22.50
CA VAL A 25 -24.35 2.23 -21.27
C VAL A 25 -23.03 1.49 -21.11
N ASP A 26 -21.94 2.19 -21.44
CA ASP A 26 -20.58 1.64 -21.29
C ASP A 26 -20.13 1.65 -19.84
N TRP A 27 -20.41 2.75 -19.14
CA TRP A 27 -20.02 2.93 -17.74
C TRP A 27 -20.91 3.95 -17.03
N MET A 28 -20.90 3.87 -15.70
CA MET A 28 -21.55 4.84 -14.81
C MET A 28 -20.58 5.28 -13.73
N ILE A 29 -20.55 6.61 -13.49
CA ILE A 29 -19.84 7.21 -12.34
C ILE A 29 -20.87 7.90 -11.46
N PHE A 30 -20.76 7.68 -10.15
CA PHE A 30 -21.42 8.50 -9.15
C PHE A 30 -20.42 9.55 -8.68
N ASP A 31 -20.61 10.80 -9.09
CA ASP A 31 -19.82 11.92 -8.59
C ASP A 31 -20.08 12.08 -7.10
N ALA A 32 -19.14 11.60 -6.29
CA ALA A 32 -19.09 11.97 -4.88
C ALA A 32 -18.82 13.49 -4.78
N LYS A 33 -19.41 14.15 -3.79
CA LYS A 33 -18.97 15.51 -3.45
C LYS A 33 -17.45 15.49 -3.27
N PRO A 34 -16.71 16.45 -3.85
CA PRO A 34 -15.26 16.52 -3.65
C PRO A 34 -14.97 16.45 -2.15
N TRP A 35 -14.08 15.55 -1.77
CA TRP A 35 -13.60 15.51 -0.39
C TRP A 35 -12.87 16.82 -0.13
N THR A 36 -13.39 17.60 0.77
CA THR A 36 -12.79 18.91 1.12
C THR A 36 -11.48 18.73 1.88
N ALA A 37 -11.30 17.58 2.55
CA ALA A 37 -10.04 17.16 3.17
C ALA A 37 -10.09 15.67 3.47
N GLY A 38 -8.98 14.96 3.27
CA GLY A 38 -8.81 13.54 3.59
C GLY A 38 -8.72 13.28 5.10
N GLY A 39 -8.82 12.01 5.50
CA GLY A 39 -8.69 11.61 6.91
C GLY A 39 -7.37 12.05 7.53
N MET A 40 -6.27 12.02 6.77
CA MET A 40 -4.96 12.49 7.22
C MET A 40 -4.98 13.99 7.58
N GLN A 41 -5.59 14.83 6.74
CA GLN A 41 -5.68 16.29 6.98
C GLN A 41 -6.64 16.64 8.09
N THR A 42 -7.71 15.88 8.26
CA THR A 42 -8.75 16.15 9.28
C THR A 42 -8.52 15.41 10.59
N GLY A 43 -7.65 14.41 10.64
CA GLY A 43 -7.51 13.49 11.77
C GLY A 43 -8.74 12.61 12.03
N LYS A 44 -9.73 12.63 11.13
CA LYS A 44 -11.00 11.91 11.31
C LYS A 44 -11.02 10.64 10.48
N TYR A 45 -10.72 9.53 11.12
CA TYR A 45 -10.78 8.20 10.54
C TYR A 45 -11.98 7.41 11.06
N ARG A 46 -12.57 6.59 10.18
CA ARG A 46 -13.60 5.64 10.60
C ARG A 46 -12.95 4.47 11.32
N ASN A 47 -13.07 4.40 12.63
CA ASN A 47 -12.59 3.29 13.42
C ASN A 47 -13.72 2.24 13.59
N LEU A 48 -13.67 1.17 12.80
CA LEU A 48 -14.68 0.11 12.82
C LEU A 48 -14.64 -0.69 14.11
N LEU A 49 -13.46 -0.95 14.67
CA LEU A 49 -13.32 -1.70 15.92
C LEU A 49 -13.92 -0.92 17.11
N ALA A 50 -13.67 0.39 17.17
CA ALA A 50 -14.31 1.22 18.16
C ALA A 50 -15.85 1.27 18.02
N LYS A 51 -16.37 1.25 16.78
CA LYS A 51 -17.81 1.16 16.52
C LYS A 51 -18.43 -0.19 16.95
N LEU A 52 -17.64 -1.26 17.01
CA LEU A 52 -18.02 -2.55 17.53
C LEU A 52 -17.88 -2.63 19.07
N GLY A 53 -17.51 -1.55 19.74
CA GLY A 53 -17.44 -1.46 21.20
C GLY A 53 -16.05 -1.75 21.80
N TYR A 54 -15.03 -1.99 20.99
CA TYR A 54 -13.67 -2.16 21.51
C TYR A 54 -13.11 -0.82 22.01
N GLN A 55 -12.47 -0.83 23.18
CA GLN A 55 -11.79 0.34 23.74
C GLN A 55 -10.55 0.66 22.93
N GLN A 56 -10.31 1.95 22.64
CA GLN A 56 -9.17 2.39 21.83
C GLN A 56 -7.82 1.88 22.38
N ALA A 57 -7.63 1.96 23.69
CA ALA A 57 -6.39 1.46 24.31
C ALA A 57 -6.13 -0.03 24.04
N ASN A 58 -7.16 -0.86 23.99
CA ASN A 58 -7.03 -2.28 23.69
C ASN A 58 -6.72 -2.50 22.18
N ILE A 59 -7.28 -1.66 21.31
CA ILE A 59 -6.97 -1.68 19.87
C ILE A 59 -5.50 -1.34 19.66
N ASP A 60 -5.02 -0.26 20.27
CA ASP A 60 -3.64 0.22 20.14
C ASP A 60 -2.63 -0.79 20.72
N ALA A 61 -2.93 -1.35 21.89
CA ALA A 61 -2.11 -2.41 22.50
C ALA A 61 -2.02 -3.62 21.58
N LYS A 62 -3.15 -4.08 21.03
CA LYS A 62 -3.17 -5.24 20.12
C LYS A 62 -2.40 -4.99 18.84
N LEU A 63 -2.49 -3.79 18.24
CA LEU A 63 -1.71 -3.41 17.06
C LEU A 63 -0.22 -3.44 17.34
N ASN A 64 0.21 -2.87 18.47
CA ASN A 64 1.62 -2.89 18.88
C ASN A 64 2.13 -4.30 19.13
N ASP A 65 1.36 -5.15 19.82
CA ASP A 65 1.71 -6.55 20.08
C ASP A 65 1.91 -7.33 18.79
N VAL A 66 0.97 -7.20 17.83
CA VAL A 66 1.06 -7.88 16.53
C VAL A 66 2.23 -7.35 15.71
N PHE A 67 2.45 -6.04 15.69
CA PHE A 67 3.60 -5.45 15.02
C PHE A 67 4.91 -5.99 15.59
N ASN A 68 5.05 -5.97 16.92
CA ASN A 68 6.26 -6.47 17.60
C ASN A 68 6.47 -7.97 17.33
N ALA A 69 5.42 -8.77 17.32
CA ALA A 69 5.51 -10.19 17.01
C ALA A 69 6.00 -10.45 15.57
N LEU A 70 5.47 -9.69 14.60
CA LEU A 70 5.83 -9.83 13.17
C LEU A 70 7.21 -9.29 12.82
N PHE A 71 7.62 -8.19 13.45
CA PHE A 71 8.88 -7.51 13.10
C PHE A 71 10.05 -7.87 13.99
N TYR A 72 9.82 -8.24 15.26
CA TYR A 72 10.88 -8.45 16.23
C TYR A 72 10.73 -9.76 17.03
N GLY A 73 9.62 -10.46 16.92
CA GLY A 73 9.35 -11.69 17.66
C GLY A 73 10.19 -12.89 17.18
N PRO A 74 10.06 -14.04 17.85
CA PRO A 74 10.83 -15.24 17.51
C PRO A 74 10.48 -15.82 16.13
N ASN A 75 9.27 -15.54 15.63
CA ASN A 75 8.79 -15.95 14.29
C ASN A 75 8.64 -14.73 13.36
N LYS A 76 9.52 -13.75 13.51
CA LYS A 76 9.48 -12.53 12.71
C LYS A 76 9.65 -12.80 11.23
N VAL A 77 9.05 -11.93 10.43
CA VAL A 77 9.18 -11.93 8.96
C VAL A 77 10.12 -10.82 8.47
N TYR A 78 10.45 -9.83 9.32
CA TYR A 78 11.33 -8.71 8.99
C TYR A 78 12.76 -8.99 9.41
N PHE A 79 13.71 -8.70 8.52
CA PHE A 79 15.15 -8.88 8.74
C PHE A 79 15.91 -7.65 8.27
N GLU A 80 16.78 -7.13 9.13
CA GLU A 80 17.70 -6.05 8.79
C GLU A 80 18.93 -6.55 8.05
N VAL A 81 19.44 -5.74 7.11
CA VAL A 81 20.64 -6.02 6.31
C VAL A 81 21.56 -4.80 6.35
N GLY A 82 22.73 -4.95 6.94
CA GLY A 82 23.64 -3.83 7.12
C GLY A 82 23.00 -2.71 7.95
N ASP A 83 23.42 -1.49 7.68
CA ASP A 83 23.02 -0.34 8.50
C ASP A 83 21.72 0.32 8.04
N ASP A 84 21.31 0.12 6.77
CA ASP A 84 20.25 0.93 6.14
C ASP A 84 19.25 0.16 5.30
N MET A 85 19.32 -1.16 5.23
CA MET A 85 18.41 -2.01 4.46
C MET A 85 17.68 -3.03 5.32
N GLY A 86 16.60 -3.58 4.81
CA GLY A 86 15.86 -4.67 5.41
C GLY A 86 14.90 -5.32 4.41
N TYR A 87 14.45 -6.53 4.69
CA TYR A 87 13.50 -7.24 3.85
C TYR A 87 12.44 -7.98 4.66
N ILE A 88 11.33 -8.29 3.99
CA ILE A 88 10.31 -9.20 4.48
C ILE A 88 10.53 -10.56 3.81
N SER A 89 10.70 -11.60 4.61
CA SER A 89 10.87 -12.97 4.12
C SER A 89 9.54 -13.71 3.98
N ASP A 90 9.34 -14.38 2.87
CA ASP A 90 8.43 -15.52 2.81
C ASP A 90 9.07 -16.70 3.52
N ILE A 91 8.62 -16.95 4.74
CA ILE A 91 9.20 -17.97 5.63
C ILE A 91 9.12 -19.38 5.02
N LYS A 92 8.03 -19.67 4.30
CA LYS A 92 7.81 -20.99 3.71
C LYS A 92 8.80 -21.28 2.57
N ASN A 93 9.08 -20.28 1.75
CA ASN A 93 9.91 -20.43 0.55
C ASN A 93 11.35 -19.94 0.78
N ASN A 94 11.62 -19.31 1.91
CA ASN A 94 12.90 -18.69 2.25
C ASN A 94 13.39 -17.73 1.14
N ASP A 95 12.48 -16.91 0.64
CA ASP A 95 12.72 -15.91 -0.39
C ASP A 95 12.09 -14.55 -0.01
N VAL A 96 12.31 -13.56 -0.85
CA VAL A 96 11.77 -12.19 -0.71
C VAL A 96 10.91 -11.90 -1.93
N ARG A 97 9.68 -11.46 -1.71
CA ARG A 97 8.69 -11.19 -2.75
C ARG A 97 8.19 -9.77 -2.70
N THR A 98 7.83 -9.22 -3.86
CA THR A 98 7.27 -7.85 -3.95
C THR A 98 6.04 -7.69 -3.08
N GLU A 99 5.17 -8.72 -2.96
CA GLU A 99 4.00 -8.69 -2.10
C GLU A 99 4.39 -8.54 -0.63
N GLY A 100 5.30 -9.38 -0.13
CA GLY A 100 5.77 -9.30 1.24
C GLY A 100 6.42 -7.95 1.56
N MET A 101 7.29 -7.47 0.68
CA MET A 101 7.97 -6.19 0.80
C MET A 101 6.98 -5.01 0.82
N SER A 102 6.04 -4.97 -0.12
CA SER A 102 5.06 -3.90 -0.22
C SER A 102 4.06 -3.91 0.96
N TYR A 103 3.67 -5.09 1.46
CA TYR A 103 2.85 -5.19 2.68
C TYR A 103 3.62 -4.71 3.92
N GLY A 104 4.90 -5.06 4.03
CA GLY A 104 5.77 -4.54 5.11
C GLY A 104 5.87 -3.02 5.08
N MET A 105 6.03 -2.41 3.90
CA MET A 105 6.04 -0.96 3.72
C MET A 105 4.67 -0.36 4.09
N MET A 106 3.57 -0.97 3.67
CA MET A 106 2.22 -0.50 4.01
C MET A 106 1.98 -0.53 5.52
N ILE A 107 2.39 -1.58 6.22
CA ILE A 107 2.32 -1.67 7.69
C ILE A 107 3.17 -0.56 8.32
N ALA A 108 4.40 -0.39 7.84
CA ALA A 108 5.33 0.59 8.37
C ALA A 108 4.80 2.03 8.23
N VAL A 109 4.25 2.41 7.07
CA VAL A 109 3.72 3.76 6.87
C VAL A 109 2.46 4.01 7.70
N GLN A 110 1.60 3.03 7.87
CA GLN A 110 0.39 3.19 8.70
C GLN A 110 0.71 3.32 10.19
N LEU A 111 1.74 2.62 10.68
CA LEU A 111 2.17 2.65 12.08
C LEU A 111 3.27 3.68 12.38
N ASP A 112 3.57 4.57 11.42
CA ASP A 112 4.59 5.64 11.56
C ASP A 112 6.00 5.10 11.84
N LYS A 113 6.40 4.03 11.15
CA LYS A 113 7.71 3.38 11.27
C LYS A 113 8.59 3.73 10.06
N LYS A 114 8.98 5.01 9.95
CA LYS A 114 9.73 5.53 8.80
C LYS A 114 11.03 4.77 8.52
N ASP A 115 11.83 4.48 9.56
CA ASP A 115 13.10 3.78 9.39
C ASP A 115 12.92 2.39 8.74
N ILE A 116 11.93 1.61 9.20
CA ILE A 116 11.61 0.31 8.60
C ILE A 116 11.16 0.47 7.15
N PHE A 117 10.30 1.45 6.87
CA PHE A 117 9.84 1.75 5.51
C PHE A 117 11.01 2.03 4.58
N ASP A 118 11.91 2.90 4.99
CA ASP A 118 13.07 3.31 4.19
C ASP A 118 14.04 2.15 3.97
N ARG A 119 14.25 1.29 4.97
CA ARG A 119 15.07 0.08 4.87
C ARG A 119 14.50 -0.92 3.86
N LEU A 120 13.19 -1.16 3.91
CA LEU A 120 12.49 -2.03 2.95
C LEU A 120 12.59 -1.48 1.53
N TRP A 121 12.35 -0.18 1.36
CA TRP A 121 12.43 0.47 0.06
C TRP A 121 13.84 0.40 -0.54
N ARG A 122 14.89 0.70 0.24
CA ARG A 122 16.27 0.62 -0.25
C ARG A 122 16.66 -0.79 -0.67
N TRP A 123 16.22 -1.80 0.06
CA TRP A 123 16.46 -3.20 -0.31
C TRP A 123 15.74 -3.55 -1.63
N ALA A 124 14.47 -3.17 -1.77
CA ALA A 124 13.71 -3.41 -2.98
C ALA A 124 14.35 -2.75 -4.21
N VAL A 125 14.73 -1.47 -4.10
CA VAL A 125 15.41 -0.76 -5.20
C VAL A 125 16.74 -1.39 -5.57
N LYS A 126 17.52 -1.80 -4.58
CA LYS A 126 18.85 -2.36 -4.81
C LYS A 126 18.83 -3.72 -5.49
N TYR A 127 17.94 -4.62 -5.06
CA TYR A 127 18.00 -6.01 -5.45
C TYR A 127 16.88 -6.44 -6.40
N MET A 128 15.69 -5.87 -6.26
CA MET A 128 14.54 -6.27 -7.07
C MET A 128 14.35 -5.38 -8.30
N GLN A 129 14.59 -4.05 -8.19
CA GLN A 129 14.29 -3.14 -9.28
C GLN A 129 15.25 -3.29 -10.46
N HIS A 130 14.70 -3.36 -11.67
CA HIS A 130 15.47 -3.31 -12.91
C HIS A 130 15.90 -1.89 -13.20
N GLN A 131 17.21 -1.71 -13.42
CA GLN A 131 17.80 -0.40 -13.72
C GLN A 131 17.94 -0.17 -15.23
N GLU A 132 17.69 -1.20 -16.05
CA GLU A 132 17.82 -1.17 -17.51
C GLU A 132 17.02 -2.30 -18.16
N GLY A 133 16.81 -2.22 -19.48
CA GLY A 133 16.18 -3.26 -20.28
C GLY A 133 14.67 -3.18 -20.32
N THR A 134 14.04 -4.28 -20.77
CA THR A 134 12.58 -4.34 -21.03
C THR A 134 11.72 -4.08 -19.79
N HIS A 135 12.26 -4.35 -18.61
CA HIS A 135 11.56 -4.18 -17.33
C HIS A 135 12.12 -3.00 -16.51
N GLU A 136 12.81 -2.05 -17.16
CA GLU A 136 13.35 -0.88 -16.46
C GLU A 136 12.27 -0.17 -15.63
N GLY A 137 12.61 0.13 -14.36
CA GLY A 137 11.69 0.74 -13.39
C GLY A 137 10.81 -0.25 -12.62
N TYR A 138 10.52 -1.44 -13.19
CA TYR A 138 9.75 -2.50 -12.53
C TYR A 138 10.63 -3.39 -11.67
N PHE A 139 10.01 -4.32 -10.93
CA PHE A 139 10.69 -5.15 -9.93
C PHE A 139 10.62 -6.63 -10.29
N ALA A 140 11.73 -7.35 -10.16
CA ALA A 140 11.72 -8.81 -10.10
C ALA A 140 10.82 -9.24 -8.93
N TRP A 141 9.76 -10.01 -9.21
CA TRP A 141 8.76 -10.31 -8.18
C TRP A 141 9.30 -11.18 -7.04
N SER A 142 10.40 -11.90 -7.26
CA SER A 142 11.01 -12.77 -6.24
C SER A 142 12.55 -12.75 -6.33
N CYS A 143 13.17 -12.63 -5.16
CA CYS A 143 14.61 -12.74 -4.95
C CYS A 143 14.93 -13.71 -3.80
N LYS A 144 16.12 -14.28 -3.80
CA LYS A 144 16.67 -14.91 -2.60
C LYS A 144 16.97 -13.84 -1.53
N ILE A 145 17.18 -14.28 -0.30
CA ILE A 145 17.54 -13.40 0.82
C ILE A 145 18.89 -12.69 0.64
N ASP A 146 19.76 -13.20 -0.23
CA ASP A 146 21.02 -12.56 -0.62
C ASP A 146 20.88 -11.54 -1.76
N GLY A 147 19.65 -11.34 -2.27
CA GLY A 147 19.33 -10.41 -3.35
C GLY A 147 19.44 -11.02 -4.75
N THR A 148 19.85 -12.28 -4.90
CA THR A 148 19.84 -12.95 -6.20
C THR A 148 18.40 -13.13 -6.70
N ARG A 149 18.10 -12.67 -7.91
CA ARG A 149 16.75 -12.76 -8.48
C ARG A 149 16.40 -14.20 -8.85
N ASN A 150 15.26 -14.68 -8.36
CA ASN A 150 14.65 -15.95 -8.74
C ASN A 150 13.88 -15.84 -10.06
N SER A 151 13.34 -14.65 -10.35
CA SER A 151 12.59 -14.32 -11.56
C SER A 151 12.99 -12.95 -12.06
N GLN A 152 12.91 -12.74 -13.37
CA GLN A 152 13.12 -11.42 -13.98
C GLN A 152 11.81 -10.67 -14.23
N GLY A 153 10.67 -11.35 -14.18
CA GLY A 153 9.38 -10.73 -14.47
C GLY A 153 8.83 -9.92 -13.31
N PRO A 154 8.04 -8.86 -13.60
CA PRO A 154 7.30 -8.10 -12.60
C PRO A 154 6.03 -8.82 -12.15
N ALA A 155 5.47 -8.38 -11.01
CA ALA A 155 4.15 -8.75 -10.52
C ALA A 155 3.37 -7.49 -10.17
N SER A 156 2.32 -7.21 -10.95
CA SER A 156 1.59 -5.93 -10.91
C SER A 156 0.94 -5.60 -9.56
N ASP A 157 0.54 -6.59 -8.79
CA ASP A 157 -0.04 -6.42 -7.46
C ASP A 157 0.99 -5.87 -6.47
N GLY A 158 2.20 -6.45 -6.41
CA GLY A 158 3.28 -5.95 -5.57
C GLY A 158 3.67 -4.51 -5.93
N GLU A 159 3.76 -4.20 -7.22
CA GLU A 159 4.14 -2.87 -7.71
C GLU A 159 3.07 -1.81 -7.40
N LEU A 160 1.78 -2.13 -7.59
CA LEU A 160 0.70 -1.23 -7.21
C LEU A 160 0.68 -0.96 -5.69
N TYR A 161 1.05 -1.95 -4.88
CA TYR A 161 1.20 -1.75 -3.44
C TYR A 161 2.42 -0.91 -3.08
N TYR A 162 3.55 -1.04 -3.81
CA TYR A 162 4.69 -0.11 -3.67
C TYR A 162 4.25 1.32 -3.95
N VAL A 163 3.61 1.56 -5.09
CA VAL A 163 3.10 2.90 -5.46
C VAL A 163 2.19 3.45 -4.37
N THR A 164 1.22 2.65 -3.91
CA THR A 164 0.27 3.08 -2.87
C THR A 164 0.97 3.43 -1.56
N SER A 165 1.91 2.59 -1.11
CA SER A 165 2.65 2.83 0.13
C SER A 165 3.57 4.04 0.03
N LEU A 166 4.21 4.27 -1.12
CA LEU A 166 5.03 5.46 -1.39
C LEU A 166 4.20 6.75 -1.40
N ILE A 167 3.00 6.74 -1.98
CA ILE A 167 2.09 7.89 -1.93
C ILE A 167 1.68 8.18 -0.48
N PHE A 168 1.42 7.15 0.33
CA PHE A 168 1.14 7.33 1.76
C PHE A 168 2.33 7.91 2.51
N ALA A 169 3.54 7.43 2.23
CA ALA A 169 4.79 7.93 2.81
C ALA A 169 5.03 9.41 2.45
N SER A 170 4.84 9.77 1.19
CA SER A 170 4.90 11.16 0.73
C SER A 170 3.96 12.09 1.52
N ASN A 171 2.72 11.65 1.75
CA ASN A 171 1.74 12.42 2.51
C ASN A 171 2.04 12.46 4.02
N ARG A 172 2.65 11.42 4.58
CA ARG A 172 2.93 11.33 6.01
C ARG A 172 4.22 12.04 6.40
N TRP A 173 5.29 11.82 5.63
CA TRP A 173 6.64 12.25 5.99
C TRP A 173 7.23 13.32 5.06
N GLY A 174 6.53 13.66 3.96
CA GLY A 174 7.06 14.57 2.94
C GLY A 174 8.06 13.89 1.99
N ASN A 175 8.71 14.69 1.14
CA ASN A 175 9.60 14.19 0.10
C ASN A 175 11.07 14.66 0.24
N ASP A 176 11.35 15.44 1.29
CA ASP A 176 12.69 16.06 1.52
C ASP A 176 13.49 15.33 2.61
N THR A 177 13.15 14.06 2.90
CA THR A 177 13.69 13.30 4.03
C THR A 177 14.68 12.20 3.64
N GLY A 178 15.37 12.38 2.50
CA GLY A 178 16.37 11.44 1.96
C GLY A 178 15.81 10.52 0.86
N ILE A 179 14.52 10.26 0.83
CA ILE A 179 13.79 9.57 -0.25
C ILE A 179 12.67 10.50 -0.72
N ASN A 180 12.62 10.78 -2.01
CA ASN A 180 11.47 11.46 -2.62
C ASN A 180 10.42 10.41 -2.99
N TYR A 181 9.56 10.05 -2.02
CA TYR A 181 8.57 8.99 -2.16
C TYR A 181 7.61 9.21 -3.34
N LEU A 182 7.20 10.48 -3.58
CA LEU A 182 6.30 10.78 -4.69
C LEU A 182 6.98 10.55 -6.04
N ALA A 183 8.23 10.96 -6.19
CA ALA A 183 8.99 10.73 -7.42
C ALA A 183 9.22 9.23 -7.66
N GLU A 184 9.49 8.45 -6.60
CA GLU A 184 9.63 7.00 -6.71
C GLU A 184 8.31 6.32 -7.13
N ALA A 185 7.16 6.75 -6.57
CA ALA A 185 5.85 6.27 -7.00
C ALA A 185 5.57 6.58 -8.47
N GLN A 186 5.87 7.80 -8.92
CA GLN A 186 5.70 8.22 -10.31
C GLN A 186 6.59 7.43 -11.27
N ARG A 187 7.82 7.08 -10.85
CA ARG A 187 8.74 6.30 -11.67
C ARG A 187 8.23 4.88 -11.95
N ILE A 188 7.49 4.27 -11.04
CA ILE A 188 6.88 2.94 -11.25
C ILE A 188 5.67 3.04 -12.19
N LEU A 189 4.94 4.17 -12.17
CA LEU A 189 3.73 4.36 -12.98
C LEU A 189 3.99 4.75 -14.44
N ASN A 190 5.20 5.22 -14.78
CA ASN A 190 5.58 5.66 -16.13
C ASN A 190 6.20 4.52 -16.93
#